data_2a038ebb97a15f894da46ce56ddcf4ef
#
_entry.id   2a038ebb97a15f894da46ce56ddcf4ef
#
_cell.length_a   1.000
_cell.length_b   1.000
_cell.length_c   1.000
_cell.angle_alpha   90.00
_cell.angle_beta   90.00
_cell.angle_gamma   90.00
#
_symmetry.space_group_name_H-M   'P 1'
#
loop_
_entity.id
_entity.type
_entity.pdbx_description
1 polymer ?
#
loop_
_entity_poly.entity_id
_entity_poly.type
_entity_poly.pdbx_seq_one_letter_code
_entity_poly.pdbx_strand_id
1 'polypeptide(L)'
;MGSLTFTLDDCCNRISLQNKCSRGLLVSRLQNFRLNLVNNDWPAEVFRVSLAELVYDWNTIDPALKSPNRHISFDDETLRDGLQSPSISEPPVEQKIELLHLMDALGIDTADIGLPGAGGTHAAGVELMAREIADKKLKIRPNCAARTHRNDIIPIVEISQRVGIPIEACTFIGSSAIRFFAEDWTLEKLLQLTEEAVSFAVGEGVPVMYVTEDTTRANPETIRALYTTAIRCGAKAVCVCDTVGHSTPDGARAVVQFVKNIIDEQGGNIRLDWHGHQDRGLGVINSIAAIQGGADQVHGSGLGIGERVGNTPMDQLLVNLKLMGWIDNDLSRLGEYCYAVSAACDWSIPVNYPVFGRDAFRTATGVHAAAVIKSYRKGDRELADLVYSGVPAGQFGLEQVVEIGPMSGKSNVIYWLEKRGIEVNEDRVSRIYDRAKQATCVLADEEIMALV
;
A
#
# COMPACT_ATOMS: atom_id res chain seq x y z
N MET A 1 -38.32 -34.39 -5.30
CA MET A 1 -36.97 -34.84 -5.69
C MET A 1 -36.89 -34.77 -7.21
N GLY A 2 -36.40 -33.73 -7.75
CA GLY A 2 -36.15 -33.52 -9.18
C GLY A 2 -34.74 -32.99 -9.34
N SER A 3 -33.87 -33.81 -9.93
CA SER A 3 -32.48 -33.43 -10.22
C SER A 3 -32.47 -32.48 -11.43
N LEU A 4 -32.04 -31.26 -11.23
CA LEU A 4 -31.70 -30.32 -12.30
C LEU A 4 -30.28 -30.65 -12.77
N THR A 5 -30.17 -31.31 -13.90
CA THR A 5 -28.93 -31.46 -14.66
C THR A 5 -28.77 -30.21 -15.53
N PHE A 6 -27.88 -29.32 -15.18
CA PHE A 6 -27.43 -28.23 -16.05
C PHE A 6 -26.45 -28.79 -17.09
N THR A 7 -26.80 -28.69 -18.37
CA THR A 7 -25.88 -29.00 -19.47
C THR A 7 -25.12 -27.73 -19.90
N LEU A 8 -23.90 -27.93 -20.40
CA LEU A 8 -22.98 -26.84 -20.85
C LEU A 8 -23.56 -25.93 -21.96
N ASP A 9 -24.66 -26.33 -22.60
CA ASP A 9 -25.34 -25.57 -23.67
C ASP A 9 -26.18 -24.40 -23.15
N ASP A 10 -26.63 -24.43 -21.91
CA ASP A 10 -27.42 -23.34 -21.31
C ASP A 10 -26.62 -22.09 -20.96
N CYS A 11 -25.30 -22.21 -20.80
CA CYS A 11 -24.40 -21.10 -20.53
C CYS A 11 -24.04 -20.27 -21.77
N CYS A 12 -24.10 -20.87 -22.97
CA CYS A 12 -23.70 -20.23 -24.21
C CYS A 12 -24.74 -19.26 -24.82
N ASN A 13 -25.99 -19.32 -24.40
CA ASN A 13 -27.08 -18.56 -25.05
C ASN A 13 -27.38 -17.19 -24.42
N ARG A 14 -26.72 -16.80 -23.32
CA ARG A 14 -26.94 -15.50 -22.62
C ARG A 14 -25.89 -14.44 -22.82
N ILE A 15 -24.85 -14.66 -23.64
CA ILE A 15 -23.83 -13.63 -23.92
C ILE A 15 -24.09 -13.07 -25.33
N SER A 16 -24.62 -11.84 -25.37
CA SER A 16 -25.00 -11.11 -26.56
C SER A 16 -23.83 -10.81 -27.52
N LEU A 17 -24.15 -10.92 -28.77
CA LEU A 17 -23.58 -10.51 -30.05
C LEU A 17 -22.59 -9.32 -30.07
N GLN A 18 -21.40 -9.44 -29.53
CA GLN A 18 -20.27 -8.60 -29.96
C GLN A 18 -18.98 -9.41 -29.84
N ASN A 19 -18.43 -9.83 -30.96
CA ASN A 19 -17.17 -10.55 -31.22
C ASN A 19 -17.34 -11.98 -31.76
N LYS A 20 -17.89 -12.09 -32.96
CA LYS A 20 -17.97 -13.37 -33.69
C LYS A 20 -16.64 -13.87 -34.28
N CYS A 21 -15.59 -13.05 -34.34
CA CYS A 21 -14.31 -13.46 -34.96
C CYS A 21 -13.32 -14.16 -34.03
N SER A 22 -13.39 -13.87 -32.70
CA SER A 22 -12.44 -14.43 -31.71
C SER A 22 -12.86 -15.77 -31.13
N ARG A 23 -14.15 -16.12 -31.21
CA ARG A 23 -14.71 -17.35 -30.62
C ARG A 23 -14.33 -18.65 -31.36
N GLY A 24 -14.22 -18.60 -32.68
CA GLY A 24 -13.85 -19.79 -33.47
C GLY A 24 -12.42 -20.28 -33.18
N LEU A 25 -11.50 -19.35 -32.96
CA LEU A 25 -10.09 -19.64 -32.61
C LEU A 25 -9.94 -20.16 -31.18
N LEU A 26 -10.71 -19.63 -30.23
CA LEU A 26 -10.61 -20.03 -28.81
C LEU A 26 -11.15 -21.45 -28.58
N VAL A 27 -12.31 -21.79 -29.20
CA VAL A 27 -12.91 -23.12 -29.06
C VAL A 27 -12.04 -24.19 -29.73
N SER A 28 -11.47 -23.90 -30.91
CA SER A 28 -10.57 -24.85 -31.59
C SER A 28 -9.24 -25.04 -30.82
N ARG A 29 -8.72 -23.98 -30.16
CA ARG A 29 -7.53 -24.04 -29.32
C ARG A 29 -7.79 -24.82 -28.03
N LEU A 30 -8.96 -24.67 -27.39
CA LEU A 30 -9.34 -25.41 -26.19
C LEU A 30 -9.66 -26.89 -26.49
N GLN A 31 -10.18 -27.22 -27.66
CA GLN A 31 -10.35 -28.61 -28.07
C GLN A 31 -9.03 -29.31 -28.36
N ASN A 32 -8.08 -28.63 -28.99
CA ASN A 32 -6.72 -29.14 -29.19
C ASN A 32 -5.95 -29.26 -27.83
N PHE A 33 -6.20 -28.37 -26.88
CA PHE A 33 -5.65 -28.45 -25.52
C PHE A 33 -6.14 -29.69 -24.77
N ARG A 34 -7.42 -30.08 -24.94
CA ARG A 34 -7.99 -31.28 -24.31
C ARG A 34 -7.43 -32.60 -24.90
N LEU A 35 -7.13 -32.62 -26.21
CA LEU A 35 -6.55 -33.80 -26.88
C LEU A 35 -5.09 -34.04 -26.54
N ASN A 36 -4.32 -32.99 -26.23
CA ASN A 36 -2.89 -33.10 -25.87
C ASN A 36 -2.64 -33.42 -24.39
N LEU A 37 -3.67 -33.39 -23.53
CA LEU A 37 -3.55 -33.78 -22.11
C LEU A 37 -3.42 -35.30 -21.92
N VAL A 38 -3.70 -36.10 -22.94
CA VAL A 38 -3.69 -37.58 -22.86
C VAL A 38 -2.35 -38.19 -23.29
N ASN A 39 -1.57 -37.48 -24.09
CA ASN A 39 -0.26 -37.93 -24.56
C ASN A 39 0.82 -37.01 -24.06
N ASN A 40 1.79 -37.51 -23.29
CA ASN A 40 2.91 -36.78 -22.67
C ASN A 40 3.94 -36.16 -23.67
N ASP A 41 3.60 -36.04 -24.95
CA ASP A 41 4.46 -35.43 -25.98
C ASP A 41 4.11 -33.95 -26.17
N TRP A 42 4.86 -33.08 -25.49
CA TRP A 42 4.79 -31.63 -25.71
C TRP A 42 5.75 -31.23 -26.82
N PRO A 43 5.29 -30.61 -27.93
CA PRO A 43 6.18 -29.99 -28.91
C PRO A 43 6.93 -28.83 -28.25
N ALA A 44 8.20 -28.67 -28.60
CA ALA A 44 9.12 -27.65 -28.09
C ALA A 44 8.74 -26.19 -28.47
N GLU A 45 7.67 -25.98 -29.22
CA GLU A 45 7.10 -24.66 -29.47
C GLU A 45 6.14 -24.29 -28.33
N VAL A 46 6.69 -23.65 -27.30
CA VAL A 46 5.90 -23.07 -26.22
C VAL A 46 5.04 -21.96 -26.82
N PHE A 47 3.75 -22.22 -27.06
CA PHE A 47 2.77 -21.19 -27.23
C PHE A 47 2.76 -20.36 -25.95
N ARG A 48 3.32 -19.16 -25.98
CA ARG A 48 3.17 -18.18 -24.90
C ARG A 48 1.68 -17.81 -24.83
N VAL A 49 0.94 -18.50 -23.98
CA VAL A 49 -0.41 -18.11 -23.61
C VAL A 49 -0.23 -16.90 -22.68
N SER A 50 -0.85 -15.77 -23.01
CA SER A 50 -0.75 -14.60 -22.12
C SER A 50 -1.47 -14.88 -20.81
N LEU A 51 -0.99 -14.35 -19.68
CA LEU A 51 -1.66 -14.51 -18.40
C LEU A 51 -3.11 -14.04 -18.43
N ALA A 52 -3.43 -13.02 -19.23
CA ALA A 52 -4.79 -12.52 -19.45
C ALA A 52 -5.71 -13.57 -20.09
N GLU A 53 -5.16 -14.56 -20.79
CA GLU A 53 -5.94 -15.69 -21.35
C GLU A 53 -6.14 -16.83 -20.33
N LEU A 54 -5.29 -16.90 -19.29
CA LEU A 54 -5.36 -17.94 -18.27
C LEU A 54 -6.18 -17.52 -17.04
N VAL A 55 -6.28 -16.24 -16.75
CA VAL A 55 -6.99 -15.70 -15.59
C VAL A 55 -8.23 -14.95 -16.01
N TYR A 56 -9.39 -15.39 -15.55
CA TYR A 56 -10.61 -14.58 -15.65
C TYR A 56 -10.65 -13.65 -14.44
N ASP A 57 -10.43 -12.35 -14.69
CA ASP A 57 -10.35 -11.37 -13.62
C ASP A 57 -11.73 -10.82 -13.23
N TRP A 58 -12.26 -11.34 -12.12
CA TRP A 58 -13.53 -10.89 -11.53
C TRP A 58 -13.48 -9.45 -11.01
N ASN A 59 -12.28 -8.88 -10.79
CA ASN A 59 -12.13 -7.51 -10.28
C ASN A 59 -12.45 -6.46 -11.35
N THR A 60 -12.48 -6.83 -12.62
CA THR A 60 -12.69 -5.90 -13.75
C THR A 60 -14.15 -5.83 -14.25
N ILE A 61 -15.08 -6.55 -13.61
CA ILE A 61 -16.48 -6.66 -14.08
C ILE A 61 -17.25 -5.38 -13.84
N ASP A 62 -17.04 -4.71 -12.69
CA ASP A 62 -17.75 -3.48 -12.39
C ASP A 62 -17.02 -2.27 -12.99
N PRO A 63 -17.67 -1.53 -13.94
CA PRO A 63 -17.08 -0.33 -14.50
C PRO A 63 -16.82 0.79 -13.48
N ALA A 64 -17.50 0.77 -12.33
CA ALA A 64 -17.30 1.74 -11.26
C ALA A 64 -15.94 1.55 -10.53
N LEU A 65 -15.31 0.38 -10.68
CA LEU A 65 -14.01 0.06 -10.10
C LEU A 65 -12.83 0.37 -11.05
N LYS A 66 -13.07 1.17 -12.09
CA LYS A 66 -12.00 1.57 -13.01
C LYS A 66 -11.02 2.52 -12.34
N SER A 67 -9.77 2.47 -12.82
CA SER A 67 -8.74 3.44 -12.46
C SER A 67 -9.28 4.86 -12.59
N PRO A 68 -9.09 5.72 -11.59
CA PRO A 68 -9.37 7.14 -11.77
C PRO A 68 -8.47 7.69 -12.88
N ASN A 69 -9.06 8.43 -13.84
CA ASN A 69 -8.30 9.07 -14.93
C ASN A 69 -7.52 10.31 -14.42
N ARG A 70 -6.81 10.17 -13.32
CA ARG A 70 -5.97 11.21 -12.73
C ARG A 70 -4.79 10.59 -12.02
N HIS A 71 -3.74 11.38 -11.81
CA HIS A 71 -2.64 11.00 -10.93
C HIS A 71 -3.16 10.81 -9.49
N ILE A 72 -2.71 9.76 -8.83
CA ILE A 72 -2.94 9.51 -7.40
C ILE A 72 -1.63 9.85 -6.72
N SER A 73 -1.68 10.86 -5.83
CA SER A 73 -0.51 11.25 -5.03
C SER A 73 -0.46 10.50 -3.71
N PHE A 74 0.75 10.39 -3.16
CA PHE A 74 1.01 9.72 -1.88
C PHE A 74 1.71 10.68 -0.92
N ASP A 75 1.28 10.68 0.34
CA ASP A 75 1.94 11.34 1.45
C ASP A 75 2.45 10.31 2.45
N ASP A 76 3.75 10.29 2.70
CA ASP A 76 4.34 9.34 3.65
C ASP A 76 4.47 9.98 5.04
N GLU A 77 3.75 9.41 5.98
CA GLU A 77 3.67 9.87 7.37
C GLU A 77 4.63 9.11 8.31
N THR A 78 5.52 8.27 7.78
CA THR A 78 6.43 7.44 8.58
C THR A 78 7.25 8.27 9.56
N LEU A 79 7.77 9.44 9.10
CA LEU A 79 8.70 10.26 9.85
C LEU A 79 8.03 11.19 10.88
N ARG A 80 6.71 11.23 10.93
CA ARG A 80 5.95 12.00 11.90
C ARG A 80 4.92 11.15 12.63
N ASP A 81 3.78 10.78 12.01
CA ASP A 81 2.71 10.00 12.65
C ASP A 81 3.15 8.56 12.92
N GLY A 82 3.91 7.98 12.00
CA GLY A 82 4.55 6.68 12.18
C GLY A 82 5.37 6.63 13.48
N LEU A 83 6.17 7.66 13.76
CA LEU A 83 7.01 7.76 14.95
C LEU A 83 6.24 8.04 16.26
N GLN A 84 4.93 8.27 16.20
CA GLN A 84 4.09 8.43 17.41
C GLN A 84 3.67 7.08 18.01
N SER A 85 4.06 5.96 17.43
CA SER A 85 3.86 4.63 18.02
C SER A 85 4.61 4.52 19.35
N PRO A 86 3.95 4.07 20.44
CA PRO A 86 4.59 3.95 21.75
C PRO A 86 5.61 2.79 21.84
N SER A 87 5.67 1.93 20.82
CA SER A 87 6.49 0.71 20.82
C SER A 87 7.70 0.77 19.91
N ILE A 88 7.95 1.89 19.25
CA ILE A 88 9.10 2.05 18.37
C ILE A 88 10.21 2.89 19.02
N SER A 89 11.42 2.73 18.50
CA SER A 89 12.52 3.64 18.79
C SER A 89 12.55 4.77 17.78
N GLU A 90 12.70 6.02 18.23
CA GLU A 90 12.85 7.14 17.29
C GLU A 90 14.22 7.07 16.61
N PRO A 91 14.27 6.98 15.26
CA PRO A 91 15.53 6.85 14.53
C PRO A 91 16.34 8.15 14.56
N PRO A 92 17.68 8.06 14.51
CA PRO A 92 18.53 9.22 14.29
C PRO A 92 18.26 9.86 12.93
N VAL A 93 18.61 11.14 12.77
CA VAL A 93 18.27 11.91 11.57
C VAL A 93 18.88 11.32 10.29
N GLU A 94 20.03 10.68 10.38
CA GLU A 94 20.70 10.01 9.26
C GLU A 94 19.85 8.89 8.69
N GLN A 95 19.21 8.09 9.54
CA GLN A 95 18.28 7.04 9.11
C GLN A 95 16.98 7.63 8.57
N LYS A 96 16.48 8.73 9.13
CA LYS A 96 15.32 9.46 8.58
C LYS A 96 15.62 9.97 7.15
N ILE A 97 16.82 10.47 6.91
CA ILE A 97 17.29 10.89 5.58
C ILE A 97 17.35 9.69 4.63
N GLU A 98 17.85 8.54 5.06
CA GLU A 98 17.85 7.32 4.24
C GLU A 98 16.43 6.91 3.83
N LEU A 99 15.47 6.90 4.77
CA LEU A 99 14.07 6.65 4.47
C LEU A 99 13.50 7.65 3.47
N LEU A 100 13.83 8.92 3.60
CA LEU A 100 13.38 9.97 2.68
C LEU A 100 13.87 9.73 1.24
N HIS A 101 15.11 9.27 1.05
CA HIS A 101 15.63 8.88 -0.26
C HIS A 101 14.89 7.65 -0.84
N LEU A 102 14.50 6.69 -0.01
CA LEU A 102 13.73 5.54 -0.44
C LEU A 102 12.31 5.94 -0.84
N MET A 103 11.66 6.84 -0.10
CA MET A 103 10.36 7.41 -0.46
C MET A 103 10.42 8.11 -1.82
N ASP A 104 11.45 8.96 -2.05
CA ASP A 104 11.65 9.64 -3.34
C ASP A 104 11.85 8.64 -4.50
N ALA A 105 12.63 7.58 -4.27
CA ALA A 105 12.89 6.54 -5.25
C ALA A 105 11.64 5.72 -5.61
N LEU A 106 10.70 5.55 -4.66
CA LEU A 106 9.41 4.91 -4.86
C LEU A 106 8.38 5.81 -5.57
N GLY A 107 8.73 7.09 -5.77
CA GLY A 107 7.83 8.06 -6.39
C GLY A 107 6.70 8.51 -5.46
N ILE A 108 6.95 8.54 -4.15
CA ILE A 108 6.06 9.16 -3.17
C ILE A 108 6.16 10.68 -3.35
N ASP A 109 5.02 11.38 -3.40
CA ASP A 109 4.96 12.78 -3.81
C ASP A 109 5.31 13.74 -2.68
N THR A 110 4.90 13.41 -1.44
CA THR A 110 5.13 14.24 -0.25
C THR A 110 5.50 13.38 0.94
N ALA A 111 6.19 13.97 1.91
CA ALA A 111 6.47 13.34 3.20
C ALA A 111 6.25 14.33 4.34
N ASP A 112 5.53 13.89 5.37
CA ASP A 112 5.48 14.61 6.64
C ASP A 112 6.80 14.37 7.40
N ILE A 113 7.68 15.36 7.36
CA ILE A 113 9.04 15.27 7.92
C ILE A 113 9.11 15.67 9.41
N GLY A 114 7.98 15.92 10.04
CA GLY A 114 7.90 16.07 11.49
C GLY A 114 6.99 17.17 12.00
N LEU A 115 7.11 17.42 13.30
CA LEU A 115 6.35 18.42 14.06
C LEU A 115 7.33 19.43 14.69
N PRO A 116 7.83 20.43 13.93
CA PRO A 116 8.85 21.34 14.46
C PRO A 116 8.35 22.22 15.61
N GLY A 117 7.03 22.43 15.72
CA GLY A 117 6.41 23.10 16.86
C GLY A 117 6.57 22.39 18.20
N ALA A 118 6.96 21.11 18.21
CA ALA A 118 7.34 20.42 19.45
C ALA A 118 8.69 20.90 20.01
N GLY A 119 9.47 21.69 19.25
CA GLY A 119 10.71 22.33 19.68
C GLY A 119 11.93 21.42 19.71
N GLY A 120 13.04 21.94 20.22
CA GLY A 120 14.25 21.18 20.49
C GLY A 120 14.84 20.44 19.30
N THR A 121 15.10 19.15 19.48
CA THR A 121 15.69 18.27 18.47
C THR A 121 14.79 18.04 17.26
N HIS A 122 13.45 18.14 17.43
CA HIS A 122 12.49 17.95 16.32
C HIS A 122 12.65 19.02 15.25
N ALA A 123 12.74 20.30 15.63
CA ALA A 123 12.94 21.39 14.67
C ALA A 123 14.27 21.27 13.91
N ALA A 124 15.36 20.87 14.61
CA ALA A 124 16.65 20.65 13.99
C ALA A 124 16.63 19.49 12.99
N GLY A 125 15.97 18.39 13.33
CA GLY A 125 15.81 17.24 12.44
C GLY A 125 15.02 17.59 11.17
N VAL A 126 13.91 18.34 11.31
CA VAL A 126 13.13 18.83 10.17
C VAL A 126 13.98 19.72 9.26
N GLU A 127 14.77 20.64 9.82
CA GLU A 127 15.65 21.50 9.02
C GLU A 127 16.71 20.70 8.24
N LEU A 128 17.31 19.67 8.85
CA LEU A 128 18.29 18.80 8.17
C LEU A 128 17.66 18.02 7.01
N MET A 129 16.49 17.44 7.22
CA MET A 129 15.76 16.74 6.16
C MET A 129 15.32 17.68 5.02
N ALA A 130 14.84 18.88 5.36
CA ALA A 130 14.49 19.88 4.36
C ALA A 130 15.71 20.34 3.53
N ARG A 131 16.89 20.50 4.18
CA ARG A 131 18.16 20.78 3.50
C ARG A 131 18.57 19.64 2.57
N GLU A 132 18.45 18.39 3.00
CA GLU A 132 18.75 17.23 2.15
C GLU A 132 17.88 17.22 0.89
N ILE A 133 16.57 17.48 1.02
CA ILE A 133 15.66 17.61 -0.13
C ILE A 133 16.15 18.69 -1.09
N ALA A 134 16.51 19.87 -0.57
CA ALA A 134 16.97 21.00 -1.38
C ALA A 134 18.31 20.71 -2.08
N ASP A 135 19.31 20.26 -1.32
CA ASP A 135 20.68 20.06 -1.77
C ASP A 135 20.80 18.92 -2.78
N LYS A 136 20.08 17.83 -2.56
CA LYS A 136 20.01 16.66 -3.46
C LYS A 136 18.99 16.80 -4.56
N LYS A 137 18.17 17.84 -4.52
CA LYS A 137 17.08 18.08 -5.50
C LYS A 137 16.14 16.89 -5.60
N LEU A 138 15.75 16.33 -4.44
CA LEU A 138 14.76 15.26 -4.41
C LEU A 138 13.43 15.78 -4.96
N LYS A 139 12.65 14.89 -5.55
CA LYS A 139 11.34 15.24 -6.11
C LYS A 139 10.25 15.28 -5.04
N ILE A 140 10.45 14.55 -3.96
CA ILE A 140 9.53 14.52 -2.84
C ILE A 140 9.43 15.91 -2.20
N ARG A 141 8.23 16.35 -1.90
CA ARG A 141 7.97 17.66 -1.30
C ARG A 141 7.74 17.50 0.21
N PRO A 142 8.38 18.32 1.03
CA PRO A 142 8.19 18.22 2.47
C PRO A 142 6.90 18.90 2.92
N ASN A 143 6.25 18.28 3.89
CA ASN A 143 5.24 18.90 4.72
C ASN A 143 5.57 18.70 6.20
N CYS A 144 4.90 19.43 7.08
CA CYS A 144 5.07 19.34 8.52
C CYS A 144 3.75 19.54 9.23
N ALA A 145 3.47 18.69 10.21
CA ALA A 145 2.33 18.84 11.07
C ALA A 145 2.45 20.09 11.98
N ALA A 146 1.33 20.76 12.22
CA ALA A 146 1.21 21.84 13.18
C ALA A 146 -0.20 21.85 13.78
N ARG A 147 -0.35 22.07 15.09
CA ARG A 147 -1.69 22.41 15.60
C ARG A 147 -2.19 23.68 14.90
N THR A 148 -3.47 23.84 14.77
CA THR A 148 -4.08 25.05 14.19
C THR A 148 -3.88 26.24 15.15
N HIS A 149 -2.62 26.59 15.32
CA HIS A 149 -2.14 27.62 16.22
C HIS A 149 -0.85 28.25 15.68
N ARG A 150 -0.80 29.58 15.71
CA ARG A 150 0.30 30.38 15.15
C ARG A 150 1.69 29.96 15.63
N ASN A 151 1.83 29.67 16.92
CA ASN A 151 3.14 29.29 17.50
C ASN A 151 3.69 27.97 16.96
N ASP A 152 2.85 27.04 16.52
CA ASP A 152 3.27 25.79 15.94
C ASP A 152 3.63 25.95 14.45
N ILE A 153 3.08 26.97 13.79
CA ILE A 153 3.33 27.27 12.37
C ILE A 153 4.63 28.07 12.20
N ILE A 154 4.96 28.97 13.14
CA ILE A 154 6.17 29.82 13.07
C ILE A 154 7.44 29.00 12.76
N PRO A 155 7.74 27.89 13.44
CA PRO A 155 8.93 27.08 13.13
C PRO A 155 8.97 26.56 11.70
N ILE A 156 7.81 26.21 11.11
CA ILE A 156 7.70 25.78 9.69
C ILE A 156 8.08 26.95 8.78
N VAL A 157 7.54 28.12 9.02
CA VAL A 157 7.86 29.35 8.26
C VAL A 157 9.35 29.63 8.28
N GLU A 158 9.92 29.65 9.50
CA GLU A 158 11.35 29.94 9.68
C GLU A 158 12.26 28.94 8.98
N ILE A 159 11.96 27.64 9.07
CA ILE A 159 12.76 26.59 8.41
C ILE A 159 12.62 26.72 6.90
N SER A 160 11.39 26.88 6.38
CA SER A 160 11.13 27.06 4.95
C SER A 160 11.92 28.25 4.39
N GLN A 161 11.94 29.37 5.07
CA GLN A 161 12.70 30.58 4.67
C GLN A 161 14.22 30.37 4.73
N ARG A 162 14.72 29.71 5.79
CA ARG A 162 16.18 29.46 5.93
C ARG A 162 16.72 28.47 4.91
N VAL A 163 15.92 27.45 4.58
CA VAL A 163 16.31 26.43 3.58
C VAL A 163 16.03 26.88 2.15
N GLY A 164 15.03 27.74 1.96
CA GLY A 164 14.68 28.29 0.66
C GLY A 164 13.81 27.37 -0.19
N ILE A 165 13.11 26.42 0.41
CA ILE A 165 12.11 25.58 -0.25
C ILE A 165 10.75 25.69 0.46
N PRO A 166 9.62 25.55 -0.26
CA PRO A 166 8.32 25.52 0.38
C PRO A 166 8.15 24.25 1.22
N ILE A 167 7.72 24.42 2.47
CA ILE A 167 7.29 23.32 3.35
C ILE A 167 5.81 23.53 3.61
N GLU A 168 4.95 22.57 3.23
CA GLU A 168 3.51 22.69 3.44
C GLU A 168 3.17 22.54 4.93
N ALA A 169 2.41 23.49 5.48
CA ALA A 169 1.95 23.41 6.86
C ALA A 169 0.64 22.61 6.94
N CYS A 170 0.70 21.43 7.54
CA CYS A 170 -0.44 20.56 7.78
C CYS A 170 -1.09 20.95 9.11
N THR A 171 -2.01 21.94 9.06
CA THR A 171 -2.62 22.51 10.27
C THR A 171 -3.80 21.66 10.72
N PHE A 172 -3.70 20.97 11.86
CA PHE A 172 -4.71 20.04 12.33
C PHE A 172 -5.53 20.56 13.52
N ILE A 173 -6.83 20.20 13.54
CA ILE A 173 -7.77 20.52 14.62
C ILE A 173 -8.89 19.47 14.69
N GLY A 174 -9.38 19.15 15.89
CA GLY A 174 -10.46 18.19 16.08
C GLY A 174 -11.80 18.72 15.59
N SER A 175 -12.59 17.89 14.87
CA SER A 175 -13.85 18.31 14.25
C SER A 175 -15.10 17.56 14.75
N SER A 176 -14.93 16.43 15.46
CA SER A 176 -16.07 15.64 15.92
C SER A 176 -16.72 16.19 17.19
N ALA A 177 -18.00 15.87 17.38
CA ALA A 177 -18.73 16.22 18.59
C ALA A 177 -18.09 15.63 19.87
N ILE A 178 -17.41 14.49 19.75
CA ILE A 178 -16.65 13.88 20.87
C ILE A 178 -15.49 14.81 21.27
N ARG A 179 -14.76 15.38 20.30
CA ARG A 179 -13.67 16.32 20.57
C ARG A 179 -14.21 17.62 21.16
N PHE A 180 -15.32 18.13 20.65
CA PHE A 180 -15.97 19.33 21.20
C PHE A 180 -16.34 19.14 22.67
N PHE A 181 -16.94 17.99 22.98
CA PHE A 181 -17.30 17.66 24.37
C PHE A 181 -16.09 17.52 25.29
N ALA A 182 -15.01 16.87 24.81
CA ALA A 182 -13.83 16.62 25.61
C ALA A 182 -13.01 17.88 25.92
N GLU A 183 -13.02 18.87 25.02
CA GLU A 183 -12.20 20.09 25.10
C GLU A 183 -13.00 21.33 25.43
N ASP A 184 -14.30 21.19 25.69
CA ASP A 184 -15.23 22.32 25.87
C ASP A 184 -15.18 23.34 24.73
N TRP A 185 -15.04 22.83 23.49
CA TRP A 185 -14.97 23.67 22.29
C TRP A 185 -16.34 24.01 21.72
N THR A 186 -16.42 25.18 21.09
CA THR A 186 -17.55 25.56 20.24
C THR A 186 -17.12 25.70 18.80
N LEU A 187 -18.06 25.61 17.87
CA LEU A 187 -17.76 25.76 16.44
C LEU A 187 -17.17 27.14 16.15
N GLU A 188 -17.70 28.20 16.78
CA GLU A 188 -17.23 29.58 16.61
C GLU A 188 -15.75 29.71 17.00
N LYS A 189 -15.35 29.07 18.11
CA LYS A 189 -13.96 29.05 18.55
C LYS A 189 -13.05 28.39 17.51
N LEU A 190 -13.48 27.27 16.95
CA LEU A 190 -12.70 26.53 15.94
C LEU A 190 -12.60 27.32 14.63
N LEU A 191 -13.67 27.98 14.20
CA LEU A 191 -13.64 28.84 13.02
C LEU A 191 -12.67 30.00 13.19
N GLN A 192 -12.67 30.65 14.38
CA GLN A 192 -11.71 31.71 14.70
C GLN A 192 -10.28 31.23 14.64
N LEU A 193 -9.95 30.07 15.30
CA LEU A 193 -8.60 29.48 15.29
C LEU A 193 -8.17 29.14 13.86
N THR A 194 -9.09 28.60 13.06
CA THR A 194 -8.83 28.26 11.65
C THR A 194 -8.49 29.52 10.84
N GLU A 195 -9.30 30.58 10.96
CA GLU A 195 -9.07 31.85 10.25
C GLU A 195 -7.73 32.47 10.63
N GLU A 196 -7.43 32.56 11.93
CA GLU A 196 -6.18 33.12 12.44
C GLU A 196 -4.93 32.34 11.98
N ALA A 197 -4.96 30.98 12.09
CA ALA A 197 -3.80 30.14 11.79
C ALA A 197 -3.56 30.02 10.26
N VAL A 198 -4.61 29.76 9.48
CA VAL A 198 -4.48 29.59 8.03
C VAL A 198 -4.10 30.92 7.37
N SER A 199 -4.77 32.04 7.72
CA SER A 199 -4.43 33.35 7.18
C SER A 199 -2.99 33.77 7.54
N PHE A 200 -2.53 33.43 8.73
CA PHE A 200 -1.14 33.69 9.13
C PHE A 200 -0.16 32.92 8.24
N ALA A 201 -0.29 31.58 8.11
CA ALA A 201 0.60 30.76 7.30
C ALA A 201 0.65 31.19 5.83
N VAL A 202 -0.53 31.46 5.25
CA VAL A 202 -0.67 31.96 3.87
C VAL A 202 -0.03 33.35 3.72
N GLY A 203 -0.20 34.23 4.71
CA GLY A 203 0.41 35.56 4.74
C GLY A 203 1.95 35.52 4.78
N GLU A 204 2.53 34.52 5.40
CA GLU A 204 3.98 34.25 5.42
C GLU A 204 4.50 33.50 4.18
N GLY A 205 3.62 33.20 3.21
CA GLY A 205 3.96 32.53 1.95
C GLY A 205 4.12 31.00 2.05
N VAL A 206 3.66 30.38 3.15
CA VAL A 206 3.69 28.93 3.34
C VAL A 206 2.40 28.31 2.81
N PRO A 207 2.48 27.27 1.94
CA PRO A 207 1.29 26.53 1.53
C PRO A 207 0.67 25.82 2.73
N VAL A 208 -0.66 25.73 2.74
CA VAL A 208 -1.41 25.12 3.87
C VAL A 208 -2.27 23.97 3.37
N MET A 209 -2.09 22.81 4.01
CA MET A 209 -3.06 21.73 4.05
C MET A 209 -3.83 21.84 5.38
N TYR A 210 -5.14 22.04 5.28
CA TYR A 210 -5.98 22.10 6.49
C TYR A 210 -6.55 20.73 6.83
N VAL A 211 -6.24 20.26 8.03
CA VAL A 211 -6.48 18.87 8.46
C VAL A 211 -7.54 18.87 9.57
N THR A 212 -8.62 18.10 9.41
CA THR A 212 -9.59 17.91 10.48
C THR A 212 -9.45 16.52 11.10
N GLU A 213 -9.03 16.45 12.37
CA GLU A 213 -9.02 15.18 13.11
C GLU A 213 -10.45 14.69 13.31
N ASP A 214 -10.63 13.37 13.22
CA ASP A 214 -11.89 12.68 13.50
C ASP A 214 -13.05 13.12 12.58
N THR A 215 -12.72 13.44 11.33
CA THR A 215 -13.68 13.90 10.33
C THR A 215 -14.78 12.88 10.07
N THR A 216 -14.44 11.58 10.08
CA THR A 216 -15.39 10.49 9.80
C THR A 216 -16.49 10.34 10.85
N ARG A 217 -16.39 11.03 12.00
CA ARG A 217 -17.42 11.09 13.05
C ARG A 217 -17.94 12.50 13.30
N ALA A 218 -17.55 13.48 12.47
CA ALA A 218 -18.00 14.87 12.59
C ALA A 218 -19.33 15.11 11.87
N ASN A 219 -20.08 16.10 12.34
CA ASN A 219 -21.33 16.51 11.69
C ASN A 219 -21.06 17.20 10.35
N PRO A 220 -21.91 16.98 9.33
CA PRO A 220 -21.74 17.60 8.01
C PRO A 220 -21.65 19.13 8.04
N GLU A 221 -22.43 19.79 8.91
CA GLU A 221 -22.42 21.24 9.07
C GLU A 221 -21.08 21.75 9.61
N THR A 222 -20.50 21.04 10.59
CA THR A 222 -19.17 21.34 11.13
C THR A 222 -18.09 21.19 10.07
N ILE A 223 -18.09 20.06 9.34
CA ILE A 223 -17.16 19.79 8.24
C ILE A 223 -17.24 20.90 7.20
N ARG A 224 -18.46 21.25 6.75
CA ARG A 224 -18.68 22.31 5.77
C ARG A 224 -18.16 23.65 6.24
N ALA A 225 -18.46 24.04 7.47
CA ALA A 225 -18.03 25.31 8.02
C ALA A 225 -16.50 25.42 8.11
N LEU A 226 -15.83 24.42 8.63
CA LEU A 226 -14.39 24.41 8.82
C LEU A 226 -13.64 24.44 7.47
N TYR A 227 -13.99 23.55 6.54
CA TYR A 227 -13.30 23.52 5.24
C TYR A 227 -13.58 24.76 4.38
N THR A 228 -14.82 25.27 4.39
CA THR A 228 -15.15 26.53 3.71
C THR A 228 -14.32 27.69 4.24
N THR A 229 -14.16 27.77 5.57
CA THR A 229 -13.35 28.82 6.20
C THR A 229 -11.88 28.68 5.81
N ALA A 230 -11.30 27.49 5.93
CA ALA A 230 -9.90 27.25 5.58
C ALA A 230 -9.60 27.56 4.09
N ILE A 231 -10.47 27.13 3.17
CA ILE A 231 -10.34 27.43 1.73
C ILE A 231 -10.39 28.93 1.46
N ARG A 232 -11.33 29.64 2.08
CA ARG A 232 -11.46 31.09 1.94
C ARG A 232 -10.26 31.85 2.51
N CYS A 233 -9.61 31.32 3.55
CA CYS A 233 -8.36 31.85 4.10
C CYS A 233 -7.14 31.52 3.24
N GLY A 234 -7.27 30.71 2.19
CA GLY A 234 -6.23 30.46 1.20
C GLY A 234 -5.56 29.08 1.29
N ALA A 235 -6.09 28.14 2.08
CA ALA A 235 -5.62 26.74 2.08
C ALA A 235 -5.65 26.16 0.66
N LYS A 236 -4.61 25.41 0.31
CA LYS A 236 -4.44 24.77 -1.00
C LYS A 236 -4.77 23.29 -0.99
N ALA A 237 -4.86 22.70 0.19
CA ALA A 237 -5.32 21.34 0.40
C ALA A 237 -6.19 21.25 1.64
N VAL A 238 -7.08 20.25 1.66
CA VAL A 238 -7.86 19.86 2.83
C VAL A 238 -7.75 18.35 3.01
N CYS A 239 -7.60 17.89 4.24
CA CYS A 239 -7.42 16.47 4.56
C CYS A 239 -8.56 15.94 5.43
N VAL A 240 -9.21 14.89 4.95
CA VAL A 240 -10.23 14.11 5.68
C VAL A 240 -9.53 13.04 6.48
N CYS A 241 -9.68 13.03 7.82
CA CYS A 241 -9.03 12.04 8.67
C CYS A 241 -10.01 11.03 9.27
N ASP A 242 -9.72 9.77 9.06
CA ASP A 242 -10.27 8.63 9.79
C ASP A 242 -9.36 8.30 10.99
N THR A 243 -9.23 9.27 11.88
CA THR A 243 -8.25 9.31 12.99
C THR A 243 -8.27 8.06 13.88
N VAL A 244 -9.42 7.39 14.00
CA VAL A 244 -9.59 6.22 14.87
C VAL A 244 -10.00 4.96 14.09
N GLY A 245 -9.81 4.94 12.78
CA GLY A 245 -10.16 3.80 11.93
C GLY A 245 -11.64 3.41 12.03
N HIS A 246 -12.53 4.40 12.18
CA HIS A 246 -13.97 4.19 12.37
C HIS A 246 -14.70 3.84 11.08
N SER A 247 -14.23 4.38 9.96
CA SER A 247 -14.95 4.32 8.70
C SER A 247 -15.04 2.90 8.11
N THR A 248 -16.11 2.66 7.36
CA THR A 248 -16.19 1.57 6.39
C THR A 248 -15.81 2.10 5.01
N PRO A 249 -15.53 1.25 4.01
CA PRO A 249 -15.23 1.73 2.66
C PRO A 249 -16.32 2.65 2.07
N ASP A 250 -17.59 2.33 2.33
CA ASP A 250 -18.70 3.18 1.88
C ASP A 250 -18.74 4.52 2.64
N GLY A 251 -18.43 4.51 3.94
CA GLY A 251 -18.32 5.72 4.76
C GLY A 251 -17.16 6.61 4.30
N ALA A 252 -15.99 6.03 4.01
CA ALA A 252 -14.83 6.73 3.46
C ALA A 252 -15.17 7.41 2.13
N ARG A 253 -15.76 6.66 1.20
CA ARG A 253 -16.22 7.20 -0.09
C ARG A 253 -17.21 8.33 0.09
N ALA A 254 -18.21 8.16 0.98
CA ALA A 254 -19.27 9.13 1.19
C ALA A 254 -18.75 10.46 1.77
N VAL A 255 -17.88 10.43 2.80
CA VAL A 255 -17.34 11.65 3.40
C VAL A 255 -16.40 12.38 2.43
N VAL A 256 -15.58 11.65 1.66
CA VAL A 256 -14.72 12.24 0.63
C VAL A 256 -15.54 12.90 -0.47
N GLN A 257 -16.59 12.25 -0.97
CA GLN A 257 -17.51 12.87 -1.94
C GLN A 257 -18.20 14.11 -1.38
N PHE A 258 -18.60 14.08 -0.11
CA PHE A 258 -19.19 15.23 0.56
C PHE A 258 -18.23 16.43 0.60
N VAL A 259 -16.96 16.19 0.96
CA VAL A 259 -15.94 17.25 1.00
C VAL A 259 -15.57 17.70 -0.41
N LYS A 260 -15.51 16.81 -1.39
CA LYS A 260 -15.31 17.16 -2.80
C LYS A 260 -16.37 18.16 -3.29
N ASN A 261 -17.64 17.94 -2.94
CA ASN A 261 -18.71 18.89 -3.28
C ASN A 261 -18.50 20.27 -2.62
N ILE A 262 -18.00 20.32 -1.38
CA ILE A 262 -17.66 21.60 -0.72
C ILE A 262 -16.57 22.31 -1.49
N ILE A 263 -15.51 21.61 -1.91
CA ILE A 263 -14.42 22.16 -2.72
C ILE A 263 -14.95 22.73 -4.04
N ASP A 264 -15.78 21.97 -4.75
CA ASP A 264 -16.34 22.38 -6.03
C ASP A 264 -17.24 23.63 -5.90
N GLU A 265 -18.00 23.75 -4.80
CA GLU A 265 -18.79 24.95 -4.48
C GLU A 265 -17.92 26.19 -4.22
N GLN A 266 -16.74 26.04 -3.62
CA GLN A 266 -15.83 27.18 -3.38
C GLN A 266 -15.05 27.57 -4.65
N GLY A 267 -14.91 26.67 -5.61
CA GLY A 267 -14.09 26.87 -6.80
C GLY A 267 -12.59 26.80 -6.49
N GLY A 268 -11.78 26.83 -7.55
CA GLY A 268 -10.33 26.78 -7.44
C GLY A 268 -9.76 25.36 -7.51
N ASN A 269 -8.43 25.27 -7.49
CA ASN A 269 -7.69 24.01 -7.53
C ASN A 269 -7.25 23.67 -6.09
N ILE A 270 -8.12 23.03 -5.33
CA ILE A 270 -7.89 22.60 -3.95
C ILE A 270 -7.69 21.08 -3.95
N ARG A 271 -6.56 20.60 -3.45
CA ARG A 271 -6.26 19.18 -3.30
C ARG A 271 -7.08 18.59 -2.15
N LEU A 272 -7.63 17.41 -2.36
CA LEU A 272 -8.38 16.65 -1.36
C LEU A 272 -7.58 15.44 -0.93
N ASP A 273 -7.20 15.39 0.34
CA ASP A 273 -6.38 14.34 0.92
C ASP A 273 -7.23 13.44 1.83
N TRP A 274 -6.77 12.19 1.94
CA TRP A 274 -7.30 11.20 2.87
C TRP A 274 -6.19 10.66 3.77
N HIS A 275 -6.39 10.76 5.09
CA HIS A 275 -5.54 10.16 6.10
C HIS A 275 -6.34 9.14 6.90
N GLY A 276 -5.83 7.93 7.10
CA GLY A 276 -6.58 6.86 7.75
C GLY A 276 -5.76 5.93 8.60
N HIS A 277 -6.29 5.65 9.82
CA HIS A 277 -5.77 4.62 10.71
C HIS A 277 -6.50 3.28 10.48
N GLN A 278 -5.91 2.19 11.00
CA GLN A 278 -6.42 0.86 10.73
C GLN A 278 -6.87 0.10 11.99
N ASP A 279 -7.52 0.78 12.94
CA ASP A 279 -8.02 0.16 14.18
C ASP A 279 -8.95 -1.04 13.93
N ARG A 280 -9.62 -1.07 12.79
CA ARG A 280 -10.48 -2.18 12.34
C ARG A 280 -9.86 -3.02 11.23
N GLY A 281 -8.57 -2.82 10.90
CA GLY A 281 -7.89 -3.50 9.80
C GLY A 281 -8.40 -3.09 8.40
N LEU A 282 -8.98 -1.88 8.26
CA LEU A 282 -9.59 -1.40 7.01
C LEU A 282 -8.78 -0.30 6.32
N GLY A 283 -7.59 0.05 6.80
CA GLY A 283 -6.81 1.19 6.31
C GLY A 283 -6.62 1.19 4.80
N VAL A 284 -6.11 0.11 4.23
CA VAL A 284 -5.86 0.00 2.77
C VAL A 284 -7.16 0.13 1.97
N ILE A 285 -8.20 -0.63 2.34
CA ILE A 285 -9.45 -0.61 1.55
C ILE A 285 -10.20 0.71 1.70
N ASN A 286 -10.10 1.40 2.85
CA ASN A 286 -10.67 2.72 3.04
C ASN A 286 -9.94 3.78 2.20
N SER A 287 -8.60 3.69 2.07
CA SER A 287 -7.82 4.56 1.19
C SER A 287 -8.18 4.37 -0.28
N ILE A 288 -8.36 3.12 -0.72
CA ILE A 288 -8.87 2.82 -2.08
C ILE A 288 -10.27 3.41 -2.28
N ALA A 289 -11.16 3.28 -1.29
CA ALA A 289 -12.50 3.85 -1.35
C ALA A 289 -12.49 5.38 -1.36
N ALA A 290 -11.56 6.00 -0.64
CA ALA A 290 -11.35 7.46 -0.65
C ALA A 290 -10.89 7.94 -2.04
N ILE A 291 -9.95 7.24 -2.69
CA ILE A 291 -9.54 7.52 -4.09
C ILE A 291 -10.75 7.46 -5.03
N GLN A 292 -11.60 6.43 -4.90
CA GLN A 292 -12.85 6.29 -5.67
C GLN A 292 -13.85 7.42 -5.35
N GLY A 293 -13.84 7.92 -4.11
CA GLY A 293 -14.65 9.06 -3.67
C GLY A 293 -14.18 10.41 -4.21
N GLY A 294 -12.96 10.49 -4.73
CA GLY A 294 -12.41 11.71 -5.30
C GLY A 294 -11.20 12.30 -4.57
N ALA A 295 -10.61 11.58 -3.60
CA ALA A 295 -9.37 12.01 -2.97
C ALA A 295 -8.21 12.02 -3.98
N ASP A 296 -7.47 13.11 -4.03
CA ASP A 296 -6.34 13.32 -4.95
C ASP A 296 -5.05 12.73 -4.38
N GLN A 297 -4.90 12.77 -3.05
CA GLN A 297 -3.76 12.25 -2.31
C GLN A 297 -4.22 11.35 -1.16
N VAL A 298 -3.47 10.29 -0.89
CA VAL A 298 -3.72 9.38 0.22
C VAL A 298 -2.46 9.22 1.07
N HIS A 299 -2.67 9.20 2.39
CA HIS A 299 -1.60 9.14 3.37
C HIS A 299 -1.41 7.70 3.87
N GLY A 300 -0.17 7.38 4.25
CA GLY A 300 0.17 6.12 4.87
C GLY A 300 1.56 6.18 5.50
N SER A 301 1.93 5.11 6.18
CA SER A 301 3.27 4.95 6.74
C SER A 301 3.87 3.60 6.36
N GLY A 302 5.18 3.53 6.31
CA GLY A 302 5.88 2.27 6.06
C GLY A 302 5.50 1.23 7.10
N LEU A 303 5.15 0.03 6.65
CA LEU A 303 4.67 -1.08 7.49
C LEU A 303 3.42 -0.73 8.33
N GLY A 304 2.78 0.41 8.05
CA GLY A 304 1.62 0.88 8.79
C GLY A 304 1.90 1.27 10.24
N ILE A 305 3.15 1.64 10.58
CA ILE A 305 3.48 2.09 11.95
C ILE A 305 2.71 3.37 12.32
N GLY A 306 2.49 3.61 13.61
CA GLY A 306 1.78 4.78 14.12
C GLY A 306 1.08 4.52 15.44
N GLU A 307 0.30 5.49 15.89
CA GLU A 307 -0.46 5.36 17.14
C GLU A 307 -1.41 4.16 17.13
N ARG A 308 -1.61 3.55 18.30
CA ARG A 308 -2.48 2.39 18.54
C ARG A 308 -2.08 1.20 17.65
N VAL A 309 -2.84 0.90 16.59
CA VAL A 309 -2.57 -0.17 15.62
C VAL A 309 -1.93 0.35 14.33
N GLY A 310 -1.72 1.67 14.25
CA GLY A 310 -1.00 2.32 13.17
C GLY A 310 -1.87 2.91 12.07
N ASN A 311 -1.20 3.42 11.04
CA ASN A 311 -1.76 4.05 9.86
C ASN A 311 -2.06 3.04 8.74
N THR A 312 -2.64 3.52 7.65
CA THR A 312 -2.66 2.76 6.39
C THR A 312 -1.23 2.36 6.02
N PRO A 313 -0.92 1.06 5.87
CA PRO A 313 0.41 0.64 5.45
C PRO A 313 0.67 1.05 4.00
N MET A 314 1.61 1.98 3.80
CA MET A 314 1.97 2.55 2.50
C MET A 314 2.43 1.46 1.53
N ASP A 315 3.22 0.53 1.99
CA ASP A 315 3.72 -0.61 1.21
C ASP A 315 2.57 -1.48 0.67
N GLN A 316 1.59 -1.82 1.49
CA GLN A 316 0.44 -2.61 1.04
C GLN A 316 -0.48 -1.79 0.11
N LEU A 317 -0.64 -0.50 0.36
CA LEU A 317 -1.42 0.39 -0.50
C LEU A 317 -0.80 0.48 -1.89
N LEU A 318 0.50 0.74 -1.98
CA LEU A 318 1.24 0.81 -3.24
C LEU A 318 1.15 -0.50 -4.03
N VAL A 319 1.34 -1.66 -3.36
CA VAL A 319 1.21 -2.98 -3.99
C VAL A 319 -0.19 -3.19 -4.57
N ASN A 320 -1.24 -2.89 -3.81
CA ASN A 320 -2.61 -3.06 -4.29
C ASN A 320 -2.92 -2.15 -5.48
N LEU A 321 -2.56 -0.87 -5.41
CA LEU A 321 -2.81 0.07 -6.52
C LEU A 321 -2.00 -0.29 -7.77
N LYS A 322 -0.77 -0.79 -7.63
CA LYS A 322 0.04 -1.30 -8.74
C LYS A 322 -0.61 -2.51 -9.41
N LEU A 323 -1.07 -3.50 -8.62
CA LEU A 323 -1.74 -4.69 -9.14
C LEU A 323 -3.11 -4.37 -9.76
N MET A 324 -3.79 -3.32 -9.29
CA MET A 324 -5.02 -2.80 -9.90
C MET A 324 -4.75 -2.00 -11.19
N GLY A 325 -3.49 -1.72 -11.53
CA GLY A 325 -3.12 -0.89 -12.69
C GLY A 325 -3.49 0.59 -12.53
N TRP A 326 -3.59 1.07 -11.28
CA TRP A 326 -3.95 2.47 -10.99
C TRP A 326 -2.74 3.38 -10.87
N ILE A 327 -1.55 2.82 -10.67
CA ILE A 327 -0.26 3.53 -10.59
C ILE A 327 0.81 2.81 -11.41
N ASP A 328 1.80 3.59 -11.87
CA ASP A 328 2.93 3.09 -12.66
C ASP A 328 4.28 3.15 -11.92
N ASN A 329 4.27 3.54 -10.63
CA ASN A 329 5.47 3.66 -9.81
C ASN A 329 6.38 2.43 -9.94
N ASP A 330 7.69 2.64 -9.96
CA ASP A 330 8.68 1.57 -9.81
C ASP A 330 8.78 1.16 -8.34
N LEU A 331 8.26 -0.01 -8.03
CA LEU A 331 8.23 -0.56 -6.67
C LEU A 331 9.33 -1.61 -6.41
N SER A 332 10.34 -1.69 -7.27
CA SER A 332 11.44 -2.67 -7.13
C SER A 332 12.24 -2.49 -5.83
N ARG A 333 12.25 -1.27 -5.26
CA ARG A 333 12.91 -0.95 -3.99
C ARG A 333 11.97 -0.93 -2.78
N LEU A 334 10.71 -1.34 -2.95
CA LEU A 334 9.74 -1.30 -1.86
C LEU A 334 10.13 -2.20 -0.67
N GLY A 335 10.75 -3.37 -0.95
CA GLY A 335 11.29 -4.24 0.09
C GLY A 335 12.42 -3.57 0.88
N GLU A 336 13.33 -2.85 0.20
CA GLU A 336 14.41 -2.10 0.84
C GLU A 336 13.84 -1.04 1.81
N TYR A 337 12.82 -0.31 1.36
CA TYR A 337 12.11 0.67 2.21
C TYR A 337 11.48 0.00 3.44
N CYS A 338 10.74 -1.11 3.29
CA CYS A 338 10.13 -1.81 4.41
C CYS A 338 11.17 -2.29 5.44
N TYR A 339 12.29 -2.87 4.97
CA TYR A 339 13.36 -3.33 5.83
C TYR A 339 14.11 -2.17 6.50
N ALA A 340 14.29 -1.05 5.81
CA ALA A 340 14.89 0.15 6.39
C ALA A 340 14.00 0.76 7.49
N VAL A 341 12.67 0.86 7.27
CA VAL A 341 11.71 1.28 8.31
C VAL A 341 11.77 0.33 9.52
N SER A 342 11.74 -0.98 9.27
CA SER A 342 11.83 -2.00 10.33
C SER A 342 13.10 -1.83 11.18
N ALA A 343 14.25 -1.66 10.54
CA ALA A 343 15.54 -1.50 11.21
C ALA A 343 15.65 -0.16 11.94
N ALA A 344 15.24 0.94 11.31
CA ALA A 344 15.32 2.28 11.85
C ALA A 344 14.44 2.47 13.10
N CYS A 345 13.24 1.87 13.08
CA CYS A 345 12.25 1.99 14.15
C CYS A 345 12.32 0.87 15.20
N ASP A 346 13.24 -0.09 15.06
CA ASP A 346 13.28 -1.34 15.86
C ASP A 346 11.92 -2.06 15.87
N TRP A 347 11.27 -2.10 14.72
CA TRP A 347 9.94 -2.67 14.52
C TRP A 347 10.02 -3.97 13.73
N SER A 348 9.78 -5.12 14.37
CA SER A 348 9.84 -6.43 13.71
C SER A 348 8.69 -6.64 12.73
N ILE A 349 9.00 -6.97 11.47
CA ILE A 349 7.99 -7.36 10.49
C ILE A 349 7.42 -8.73 10.88
N PRO A 350 6.10 -8.88 11.06
CA PRO A 350 5.48 -10.17 11.35
C PRO A 350 5.78 -11.20 10.26
N VAL A 351 6.02 -12.45 10.63
CA VAL A 351 6.40 -13.52 9.67
C VAL A 351 5.39 -13.72 8.54
N ASN A 352 4.12 -13.44 8.80
CA ASN A 352 2.99 -13.54 7.86
C ASN A 352 2.55 -12.17 7.30
N TYR A 353 3.38 -11.15 7.44
CA TYR A 353 3.06 -9.83 6.89
C TYR A 353 2.92 -9.91 5.36
N PRO A 354 1.88 -9.28 4.77
CA PRO A 354 1.70 -9.31 3.33
C PRO A 354 2.94 -8.83 2.58
N VAL A 355 3.36 -9.55 1.57
CA VAL A 355 4.48 -9.28 0.65
C VAL A 355 5.86 -9.35 1.32
N PHE A 356 6.10 -8.65 2.43
CA PHE A 356 7.44 -8.48 3.02
C PHE A 356 7.70 -9.31 4.28
N GLY A 357 6.70 -10.05 4.75
CA GLY A 357 6.90 -11.05 5.81
C GLY A 357 7.69 -12.25 5.29
N ARG A 358 8.47 -12.86 6.18
CA ARG A 358 9.32 -14.02 5.82
C ARG A 358 8.58 -15.14 5.10
N ASP A 359 7.31 -15.38 5.44
CA ASP A 359 6.53 -16.49 4.91
C ASP A 359 5.68 -16.13 3.68
N ALA A 360 5.68 -14.87 3.24
CA ALA A 360 4.78 -14.37 2.18
C ALA A 360 4.90 -15.14 0.85
N PHE A 361 6.11 -15.57 0.48
CA PHE A 361 6.37 -16.30 -0.76
C PHE A 361 6.99 -17.68 -0.53
N ARG A 362 6.85 -18.24 0.69
CA ARG A 362 7.39 -19.56 1.05
C ARG A 362 6.29 -20.62 0.94
N THR A 363 6.59 -21.73 0.27
CA THR A 363 5.69 -22.90 0.20
C THR A 363 6.41 -24.18 0.55
N ALA A 364 5.85 -24.94 1.51
CA ALA A 364 6.34 -26.27 1.89
C ALA A 364 5.35 -27.39 1.51
N THR A 365 4.12 -27.04 1.11
CA THR A 365 3.09 -28.03 0.75
C THR A 365 3.38 -28.62 -0.64
N GLY A 366 3.47 -29.95 -0.73
CA GLY A 366 3.90 -30.65 -1.93
C GLY A 366 3.10 -30.34 -3.19
N VAL A 367 1.76 -30.18 -3.08
CA VAL A 367 0.89 -29.85 -4.22
C VAL A 367 1.19 -28.43 -4.75
N HIS A 368 1.30 -27.46 -3.85
CA HIS A 368 1.58 -26.07 -4.23
C HIS A 368 2.99 -25.93 -4.81
N ALA A 369 3.99 -26.49 -4.12
CA ALA A 369 5.37 -26.50 -4.59
C ALA A 369 5.50 -27.17 -5.97
N ALA A 370 4.81 -28.29 -6.19
CA ALA A 370 4.85 -28.99 -7.47
C ALA A 370 4.32 -28.13 -8.64
N ALA A 371 3.31 -27.29 -8.40
CA ALA A 371 2.78 -26.39 -9.43
C ALA A 371 3.78 -25.26 -9.72
N VAL A 372 4.35 -24.62 -8.69
CA VAL A 372 5.41 -23.61 -8.83
C VAL A 372 6.61 -24.17 -9.61
N ILE A 373 7.11 -25.36 -9.21
CA ILE A 373 8.24 -26.04 -9.87
C ILE A 373 7.94 -26.34 -11.35
N LYS A 374 6.72 -26.82 -11.66
CA LYS A 374 6.31 -27.09 -13.05
C LYS A 374 6.29 -25.82 -13.90
N SER A 375 5.85 -24.71 -13.33
CA SER A 375 5.85 -23.39 -14.01
C SER A 375 7.28 -22.92 -14.28
N TYR A 376 8.18 -23.00 -13.30
CA TYR A 376 9.60 -22.70 -13.52
C TYR A 376 10.24 -23.57 -14.60
N ARG A 377 9.93 -24.87 -14.63
CA ARG A 377 10.45 -25.80 -15.66
C ARG A 377 9.93 -25.52 -17.07
N LYS A 378 8.80 -24.82 -17.20
CA LYS A 378 8.30 -24.29 -18.48
C LYS A 378 9.04 -23.03 -18.93
N GLY A 379 9.94 -22.49 -18.12
CA GLY A 379 10.66 -21.24 -18.40
C GLY A 379 9.83 -19.98 -18.19
N ASP A 380 8.65 -20.10 -17.57
CA ASP A 380 7.74 -18.98 -17.32
C ASP A 380 7.79 -18.60 -15.83
N ARG A 381 8.59 -17.56 -15.53
CA ARG A 381 8.74 -17.05 -14.16
C ARG A 381 7.50 -16.33 -13.68
N GLU A 382 6.84 -15.56 -14.54
CA GLU A 382 5.65 -14.82 -14.19
C GLU A 382 4.50 -15.76 -13.81
N LEU A 383 4.32 -16.85 -14.56
CA LEU A 383 3.37 -17.90 -14.20
C LEU A 383 3.75 -18.57 -12.86
N ALA A 384 5.04 -18.81 -12.62
CA ALA A 384 5.51 -19.40 -11.37
C ALA A 384 5.22 -18.52 -10.17
N ASP A 385 5.32 -17.19 -10.34
CA ASP A 385 5.00 -16.21 -9.30
C ASP A 385 3.50 -16.14 -8.99
N LEU A 386 2.64 -16.41 -9.97
CA LEU A 386 1.19 -16.25 -9.84
C LEU A 386 0.43 -17.55 -9.55
N VAL A 387 1.02 -18.73 -9.80
CA VAL A 387 0.29 -20.00 -9.74
C VAL A 387 -0.30 -20.30 -8.35
N TYR A 388 0.34 -19.83 -7.28
CA TYR A 388 -0.12 -19.94 -5.90
C TYR A 388 0.10 -18.65 -5.08
N SER A 389 0.19 -17.51 -5.74
CA SER A 389 0.27 -16.19 -5.09
C SER A 389 -0.59 -15.19 -5.84
N GLY A 390 -1.33 -14.36 -5.11
CA GLY A 390 -2.04 -13.20 -5.69
C GLY A 390 -1.12 -12.01 -5.97
N VAL A 391 0.13 -12.07 -5.50
CA VAL A 391 1.16 -11.05 -5.71
C VAL A 391 2.33 -11.69 -6.46
N PRO A 392 2.73 -11.19 -7.64
CA PRO A 392 3.89 -11.69 -8.36
C PRO A 392 5.18 -11.22 -7.67
N ALA A 393 5.88 -12.16 -7.00
CA ALA A 393 7.06 -11.86 -6.19
C ALA A 393 8.13 -11.06 -6.96
N GLY A 394 8.38 -11.42 -8.22
CA GLY A 394 9.39 -10.80 -9.06
C GLY A 394 9.16 -9.32 -9.35
N GLN A 395 7.90 -8.83 -9.35
CA GLN A 395 7.59 -7.41 -9.54
C GLN A 395 8.02 -6.53 -8.35
N PHE A 396 8.24 -7.15 -7.19
CA PHE A 396 8.62 -6.46 -5.96
C PHE A 396 10.04 -6.81 -5.48
N GLY A 397 10.88 -7.34 -6.39
CA GLY A 397 12.27 -7.70 -6.08
C GLY A 397 12.43 -8.97 -5.23
N LEU A 398 11.38 -9.81 -5.16
CA LEU A 398 11.32 -11.03 -4.35
C LEU A 398 11.22 -12.28 -5.25
N GLU A 399 11.26 -13.49 -4.65
CA GLU A 399 11.10 -14.74 -5.37
C GLU A 399 10.27 -15.76 -4.58
N GLN A 400 9.65 -16.70 -5.29
CA GLN A 400 8.99 -17.85 -4.68
C GLN A 400 10.03 -18.80 -4.10
N VAL A 401 9.86 -19.21 -2.85
CA VAL A 401 10.74 -20.10 -2.12
C VAL A 401 10.04 -21.45 -1.86
N VAL A 402 10.66 -22.53 -2.32
CA VAL A 402 10.18 -23.89 -2.08
C VAL A 402 10.96 -24.48 -0.91
N GLU A 403 10.23 -24.79 0.16
CA GLU A 403 10.79 -25.34 1.40
C GLU A 403 10.54 -26.86 1.51
N ILE A 404 11.29 -27.51 2.40
CA ILE A 404 11.16 -28.92 2.72
C ILE A 404 10.69 -29.09 4.16
N GLY A 405 9.55 -29.76 4.34
CA GLY A 405 8.96 -29.99 5.66
C GLY A 405 7.97 -31.17 5.66
N PRO A 406 7.23 -31.38 6.75
CA PRO A 406 6.38 -32.57 6.92
C PRO A 406 5.30 -32.72 5.83
N MET A 407 4.86 -31.60 5.24
CA MET A 407 3.83 -31.60 4.18
C MET A 407 4.41 -31.61 2.76
N SER A 408 5.73 -31.67 2.61
CA SER A 408 6.41 -31.66 1.32
C SER A 408 6.27 -33.00 0.56
N GLY A 409 6.34 -32.92 -0.77
CA GLY A 409 6.55 -34.05 -1.66
C GLY A 409 8.04 -34.25 -2.01
N LYS A 410 8.39 -35.37 -2.64
CA LYS A 410 9.75 -35.59 -3.17
C LYS A 410 10.18 -34.51 -4.16
N SER A 411 9.22 -33.90 -4.89
CA SER A 411 9.48 -32.79 -5.80
C SER A 411 10.09 -31.56 -5.10
N ASN A 412 9.72 -31.27 -3.86
CA ASN A 412 10.31 -30.18 -3.07
C ASN A 412 11.81 -30.46 -2.86
N VAL A 413 12.15 -31.68 -2.47
CA VAL A 413 13.55 -32.10 -2.23
C VAL A 413 14.35 -32.00 -3.51
N ILE A 414 13.84 -32.56 -4.61
CA ILE A 414 14.49 -32.52 -5.92
C ILE A 414 14.79 -31.11 -6.35
N TYR A 415 13.77 -30.22 -6.28
CA TYR A 415 13.92 -28.82 -6.67
C TYR A 415 14.92 -28.06 -5.79
N TRP A 416 14.89 -28.31 -4.47
CA TRP A 416 15.83 -27.68 -3.54
C TRP A 416 17.29 -28.04 -3.85
N LEU A 417 17.55 -29.32 -4.19
CA LEU A 417 18.86 -29.80 -4.60
C LEU A 417 19.29 -29.21 -5.96
N GLU A 418 18.40 -29.25 -6.97
CA GLU A 418 18.63 -28.68 -8.31
C GLU A 418 19.00 -27.20 -8.24
N LYS A 419 18.25 -26.41 -7.47
CA LYS A 419 18.48 -24.96 -7.32
C LYS A 419 19.86 -24.64 -6.73
N ARG A 420 20.44 -25.57 -5.96
CA ARG A 420 21.78 -25.43 -5.35
C ARG A 420 22.89 -26.14 -6.12
N GLY A 421 22.58 -26.70 -7.30
CA GLY A 421 23.55 -27.42 -8.13
C GLY A 421 24.02 -28.74 -7.50
N ILE A 422 23.23 -29.28 -6.57
CA ILE A 422 23.57 -30.55 -5.90
C ILE A 422 23.01 -31.72 -6.74
N GLU A 423 23.82 -32.73 -6.96
CA GLU A 423 23.41 -33.92 -7.70
C GLU A 423 22.20 -34.60 -7.08
N VAL A 424 21.17 -34.82 -7.88
CA VAL A 424 19.93 -35.48 -7.47
C VAL A 424 20.07 -37.00 -7.68
N ASN A 425 20.02 -37.76 -6.58
CA ASN A 425 19.93 -39.22 -6.63
C ASN A 425 18.84 -39.72 -5.65
N GLU A 426 18.37 -40.94 -5.88
CA GLU A 426 17.19 -41.46 -5.15
C GLU A 426 17.48 -41.66 -3.65
N ASP A 427 18.66 -42.07 -3.28
CA ASP A 427 19.03 -42.30 -1.87
C ASP A 427 19.04 -40.99 -1.09
N ARG A 428 19.64 -39.94 -1.67
CA ARG A 428 19.68 -38.60 -1.08
C ARG A 428 18.25 -38.00 -0.95
N VAL A 429 17.49 -38.10 -2.03
CA VAL A 429 16.09 -37.61 -2.02
C VAL A 429 15.28 -38.34 -0.95
N SER A 430 15.41 -39.66 -0.83
CA SER A 430 14.68 -40.44 0.16
C SER A 430 15.10 -40.10 1.59
N ARG A 431 16.41 -39.99 1.89
CA ARG A 431 16.90 -39.61 3.22
C ARG A 431 16.33 -38.27 3.67
N ILE A 432 16.40 -37.25 2.81
CA ILE A 432 15.89 -35.91 3.12
C ILE A 432 14.36 -35.95 3.28
N TYR A 433 13.65 -36.62 2.39
CA TYR A 433 12.21 -36.78 2.44
C TYR A 433 11.75 -37.49 3.71
N ASP A 434 12.37 -38.60 4.09
CA ASP A 434 12.01 -39.35 5.29
C ASP A 434 12.28 -38.53 6.57
N ARG A 435 13.39 -37.77 6.59
CA ARG A 435 13.67 -36.82 7.67
C ARG A 435 12.60 -35.74 7.75
N ALA A 436 12.19 -35.19 6.60
CA ALA A 436 11.13 -34.18 6.56
C ALA A 436 9.79 -34.69 7.07
N LYS A 437 9.43 -35.96 6.78
CA LYS A 437 8.20 -36.59 7.27
C LYS A 437 8.17 -36.79 8.77
N GLN A 438 9.33 -36.84 9.42
CA GLN A 438 9.45 -36.96 10.88
C GLN A 438 9.55 -35.59 11.58
N ALA A 439 9.72 -34.49 10.81
CA ALA A 439 9.83 -33.14 11.35
C ALA A 439 8.47 -32.58 11.74
N THR A 440 8.46 -31.62 12.66
CA THR A 440 7.25 -30.86 13.08
C THR A 440 7.15 -29.49 12.38
N CYS A 441 8.23 -29.06 11.68
CA CYS A 441 8.33 -27.80 10.93
C CYS A 441 9.16 -28.02 9.69
N VAL A 442 9.38 -26.97 8.88
CA VAL A 442 10.32 -26.99 7.77
C VAL A 442 11.74 -27.22 8.30
N LEU A 443 12.52 -28.00 7.54
CA LEU A 443 13.92 -28.27 7.87
C LEU A 443 14.76 -27.02 7.60
N ALA A 444 15.73 -26.74 8.46
CA ALA A 444 16.73 -25.73 8.20
C ALA A 444 17.68 -26.18 7.06
N ASP A 445 18.27 -25.24 6.33
CA ASP A 445 19.22 -25.54 5.25
C ASP A 445 20.40 -26.36 5.74
N GLU A 446 20.88 -26.11 6.96
CA GLU A 446 21.96 -26.86 7.60
C GLU A 446 21.56 -28.32 7.88
N GLU A 447 20.32 -28.59 8.31
CA GLU A 447 19.83 -29.96 8.52
C GLU A 447 19.74 -30.71 7.17
N ILE A 448 19.27 -30.02 6.12
CA ILE A 448 19.19 -30.62 4.79
C ILE A 448 20.59 -30.91 4.26
N MET A 449 21.52 -29.96 4.37
CA MET A 449 22.91 -30.13 3.93
C MET A 449 23.64 -31.26 4.64
N ALA A 450 23.32 -31.53 5.92
CA ALA A 450 23.89 -32.66 6.65
C ALA A 450 23.41 -34.04 6.14
N LEU A 451 22.38 -34.06 5.31
CA LEU A 451 21.82 -35.27 4.69
C LEU A 451 22.22 -35.43 3.22
N VAL A 452 22.89 -34.45 2.65
CA VAL A 452 23.39 -34.48 1.27
C VAL A 452 24.61 -35.36 1.15
#